data_374359bf78bb40a1f511b5ed353ac988
#
_entry.id   374359bf78bb40a1f511b5ed353ac988
#
_cell.length_a   1.000
_cell.length_b   1.000
_cell.length_c   1.000
_cell.angle_alpha   90.00
_cell.angle_beta   90.00
_cell.angle_gamma   90.00
#
_symmetry.space_group_name_H-M   'P 1'
#
loop_
_entity.id
_entity.type
_entity.pdbx_description
1 polymer ?
#
loop_
_entity_poly.entity_id
_entity_poly.type
_entity_poly.pdbx_seq_one_letter_code
_entity_poly.pdbx_strand_id
1 'polypeptide(L)'
;MNPYSAGPVQLLGADDPLARSVPFIWANSPSPYGPVALGIAAVISIITNDSIVAAVILHRITSLLGVVAAGWAITALAKRCRFHPATALWLGILNPLTILHLIGGIHNESLMLGFVLVGMELVLRGIDKLEASTSLSMSTAWPGWLLTFLGGTLISAAGMVKVTGFIGLGFAGMALARFLFRRTSMKQWLSISAAAGYFLSVLILSIGAFTLASGIGLGWVTGQGGAATIRSWLSVSTDVGVASGFMGMMLGLGDHTEAILSVTRAAGVLAAAAFMVRMLFATFRGVMHPIGGLGVSTLILVILFPVVHPWYILWAIFPLAAWANRWFFRYAVVIYSAVMSFVVLPRGLGLPPGTIAQIYLSAALGLGTLMIIGWVALRLMRGRVLN
;
A
#
# COMPACT_ATOMS: atom_id res chain seq x y z
N MET A 1 0.38 -23.78 -16.21
CA MET A 1 -0.27 -22.64 -16.90
C MET A 1 0.49 -21.37 -16.58
N ASN A 2 0.61 -20.43 -17.53
CA ASN A 2 1.31 -19.17 -17.28
C ASN A 2 0.28 -18.08 -16.88
N PRO A 3 0.26 -17.61 -15.61
CA PRO A 3 -0.73 -16.65 -15.13
C PRO A 3 -0.58 -15.24 -15.73
N TYR A 4 0.49 -15.01 -16.50
CA TYR A 4 0.77 -13.72 -17.15
C TYR A 4 0.34 -13.66 -18.62
N SER A 5 -0.04 -14.80 -19.22
CA SER A 5 -0.42 -14.85 -20.63
C SER A 5 -1.93 -14.69 -20.84
N ALA A 6 -2.75 -15.03 -19.86
CA ALA A 6 -4.19 -15.02 -19.97
C ALA A 6 -4.86 -14.91 -18.59
N GLY A 7 -6.13 -14.53 -18.58
CA GLY A 7 -6.93 -14.45 -17.36
C GLY A 7 -7.51 -15.82 -16.93
N PRO A 8 -8.13 -15.87 -15.72
CA PRO A 8 -8.64 -17.10 -15.14
C PRO A 8 -9.60 -17.88 -16.04
N VAL A 9 -10.54 -17.21 -16.71
CA VAL A 9 -11.52 -17.87 -17.61
C VAL A 9 -10.85 -18.50 -18.83
N GLN A 10 -9.81 -17.84 -19.37
CA GLN A 10 -9.07 -18.36 -20.52
C GLN A 10 -8.17 -19.53 -20.14
N LEU A 11 -7.69 -19.59 -18.89
CA LEU A 11 -6.79 -20.64 -18.40
C LEU A 11 -7.53 -21.87 -17.88
N LEU A 12 -8.67 -21.67 -17.20
CA LEU A 12 -9.42 -22.73 -16.52
C LEU A 12 -10.65 -23.18 -17.32
N GLY A 13 -11.16 -22.32 -18.20
CA GLY A 13 -12.43 -22.52 -18.89
C GLY A 13 -13.58 -21.77 -18.18
N ALA A 14 -14.59 -21.36 -18.95
CA ALA A 14 -15.73 -20.58 -18.43
C ALA A 14 -16.62 -21.37 -17.46
N ASP A 15 -16.60 -22.69 -17.55
CA ASP A 15 -17.42 -23.58 -16.72
C ASP A 15 -16.74 -24.00 -15.42
N ASP A 16 -15.47 -23.68 -15.24
CA ASP A 16 -14.72 -24.00 -14.04
C ASP A 16 -15.28 -23.21 -12.83
N PRO A 17 -15.56 -23.86 -11.67
CA PRO A 17 -16.10 -23.22 -10.49
C PRO A 17 -15.22 -22.08 -9.94
N LEU A 18 -13.89 -22.19 -10.05
CA LEU A 18 -12.95 -21.14 -9.64
C LEU A 18 -13.03 -19.95 -10.61
N ALA A 19 -13.07 -20.21 -11.92
CA ALA A 19 -13.21 -19.17 -12.92
C ALA A 19 -14.52 -18.38 -12.73
N ARG A 20 -15.63 -19.07 -12.45
CA ARG A 20 -16.93 -18.46 -12.17
C ARG A 20 -16.96 -17.62 -10.89
N SER A 21 -16.10 -17.91 -9.92
CA SER A 21 -15.99 -17.14 -8.68
C SER A 21 -15.22 -15.82 -8.84
N VAL A 22 -14.50 -15.65 -9.93
CA VAL A 22 -13.74 -14.44 -10.21
C VAL A 22 -14.68 -13.32 -10.68
N PRO A 23 -14.59 -12.10 -10.11
CA PRO A 23 -15.37 -10.97 -10.61
C PRO A 23 -15.13 -10.74 -12.12
N PHE A 24 -16.20 -10.45 -12.86
CA PHE A 24 -16.17 -10.34 -14.32
C PHE A 24 -15.10 -9.38 -14.85
N ILE A 25 -14.78 -8.31 -14.11
CA ILE A 25 -13.74 -7.34 -14.47
C ILE A 25 -12.33 -7.94 -14.49
N TRP A 26 -12.11 -9.05 -13.78
CA TRP A 26 -10.81 -9.74 -13.69
C TRP A 26 -10.82 -11.08 -14.42
N ALA A 27 -11.98 -11.53 -14.89
CA ALA A 27 -12.16 -12.87 -15.47
C ALA A 27 -11.20 -13.16 -16.64
N ASN A 28 -10.90 -12.15 -17.47
CA ASN A 28 -10.02 -12.23 -18.62
C ASN A 28 -8.70 -11.46 -18.45
N SER A 29 -8.41 -10.99 -17.25
CA SER A 29 -7.20 -10.20 -16.99
C SER A 29 -6.06 -11.08 -16.51
N PRO A 30 -4.87 -11.02 -17.14
CA PRO A 30 -3.67 -11.65 -16.62
C PRO A 30 -3.32 -11.16 -15.24
N SER A 31 -2.63 -11.97 -14.44
CA SER A 31 -2.24 -11.62 -13.09
C SER A 31 -1.19 -10.49 -13.07
N PRO A 32 -1.39 -9.40 -12.30
CA PRO A 32 -0.39 -8.36 -12.12
C PRO A 32 0.59 -8.65 -10.98
N TYR A 33 0.43 -9.77 -10.27
CA TYR A 33 1.17 -10.07 -9.05
C TYR A 33 2.49 -10.78 -9.34
N GLY A 34 3.51 -10.47 -8.52
CA GLY A 34 4.84 -11.06 -8.66
C GLY A 34 4.99 -12.45 -8.02
N PRO A 35 6.22 -13.00 -8.09
CA PRO A 35 6.51 -14.38 -7.68
C PRO A 35 6.30 -14.67 -6.21
N VAL A 36 6.32 -13.66 -5.34
CA VAL A 36 6.04 -13.87 -3.90
C VAL A 36 4.56 -14.14 -3.68
N ALA A 37 3.67 -13.32 -4.24
CA ALA A 37 2.23 -13.53 -4.07
C ALA A 37 1.76 -14.83 -4.72
N LEU A 38 2.15 -15.06 -5.98
CA LEU A 38 1.75 -16.24 -6.71
C LEU A 38 2.42 -17.52 -6.17
N GLY A 39 3.67 -17.41 -5.69
CA GLY A 39 4.36 -18.53 -5.04
C GLY A 39 3.67 -18.96 -3.74
N ILE A 40 3.23 -18.00 -2.90
CA ILE A 40 2.44 -18.31 -1.71
C ILE A 40 1.11 -18.98 -2.12
N ALA A 41 0.43 -18.46 -3.14
CA ALA A 41 -0.81 -19.06 -3.63
C ALA A 41 -0.60 -20.49 -4.13
N ALA A 42 0.48 -20.75 -4.88
CA ALA A 42 0.83 -22.07 -5.35
C ALA A 42 1.12 -23.07 -4.20
N VAL A 43 1.88 -22.63 -3.20
CA VAL A 43 2.15 -23.44 -2.01
C VAL A 43 0.86 -23.77 -1.26
N ILE A 44 -0.04 -22.80 -1.09
CA ILE A 44 -1.34 -23.02 -0.46
C ILE A 44 -2.18 -24.02 -1.28
N SER A 45 -2.24 -23.90 -2.61
CA SER A 45 -2.94 -24.81 -3.48
C SER A 45 -2.43 -26.26 -3.31
N ILE A 46 -1.12 -26.46 -3.31
CA ILE A 46 -0.50 -27.77 -3.09
C ILE A 46 -0.87 -28.34 -1.71
N ILE A 47 -0.72 -27.55 -0.64
CA ILE A 47 -1.00 -28.00 0.75
C ILE A 47 -2.48 -28.38 0.92
N THR A 48 -3.39 -27.64 0.27
CA THR A 48 -4.83 -27.85 0.41
C THR A 48 -5.39 -28.85 -0.61
N ASN A 49 -4.55 -29.37 -1.49
CA ASN A 49 -4.96 -30.23 -2.60
C ASN A 49 -6.13 -29.62 -3.37
N ASP A 50 -6.00 -28.33 -3.69
CA ASP A 50 -6.98 -27.48 -4.41
C ASP A 50 -8.36 -27.35 -3.73
N SER A 51 -8.47 -27.71 -2.46
CA SER A 51 -9.70 -27.49 -1.68
C SER A 51 -9.95 -26.00 -1.50
N ILE A 52 -11.04 -25.48 -2.05
CA ILE A 52 -11.41 -24.05 -2.00
C ILE A 52 -11.52 -23.57 -0.55
N VAL A 53 -12.21 -24.32 0.32
CA VAL A 53 -12.44 -23.91 1.72
C VAL A 53 -11.13 -23.84 2.49
N ALA A 54 -10.30 -24.90 2.40
CA ALA A 54 -9.01 -24.94 3.06
C ALA A 54 -8.06 -23.85 2.52
N ALA A 55 -8.04 -23.61 1.21
CA ALA A 55 -7.25 -22.56 0.59
C ALA A 55 -7.65 -21.16 1.08
N VAL A 56 -8.95 -20.86 1.17
CA VAL A 56 -9.45 -19.58 1.72
C VAL A 56 -9.01 -19.40 3.18
N ILE A 57 -9.06 -20.45 3.98
CA ILE A 57 -8.61 -20.38 5.40
C ILE A 57 -7.10 -20.09 5.45
N LEU A 58 -6.26 -20.81 4.68
CA LEU A 58 -4.82 -20.58 4.69
C LEU A 58 -4.43 -19.22 4.13
N HIS A 59 -5.09 -18.74 3.07
CA HIS A 59 -4.90 -17.37 2.58
C HIS A 59 -5.28 -16.32 3.64
N ARG A 60 -6.34 -16.54 4.40
CA ARG A 60 -6.73 -15.64 5.50
C ARG A 60 -5.71 -15.64 6.64
N ILE A 61 -5.19 -16.82 7.00
CA ILE A 61 -4.10 -16.92 7.99
C ILE A 61 -2.87 -16.17 7.48
N THR A 62 -2.49 -16.35 6.22
CA THR A 62 -1.37 -15.65 5.59
C THR A 62 -1.57 -14.13 5.61
N SER A 63 -2.77 -13.67 5.30
CA SER A 63 -3.13 -12.26 5.39
C SER A 63 -3.04 -11.73 6.83
N LEU A 64 -3.54 -12.49 7.80
CA LEU A 64 -3.45 -12.15 9.22
C LEU A 64 -2.00 -12.06 9.68
N LEU A 65 -1.12 -12.96 9.25
CA LEU A 65 0.32 -12.88 9.54
C LEU A 65 0.94 -11.59 9.00
N GLY A 66 0.54 -11.17 7.79
CA GLY A 66 0.96 -9.88 7.22
C GLY A 66 0.51 -8.69 8.09
N VAL A 67 -0.73 -8.70 8.57
CA VAL A 67 -1.28 -7.65 9.46
C VAL A 67 -0.56 -7.65 10.82
N VAL A 68 -0.29 -8.82 11.40
CA VAL A 68 0.47 -8.95 12.66
C VAL A 68 1.90 -8.41 12.50
N ALA A 69 2.57 -8.75 11.39
CA ALA A 69 3.90 -8.24 11.07
C ALA A 69 3.89 -6.71 10.93
N ALA A 70 2.89 -6.16 10.23
CA ALA A 70 2.68 -4.71 10.14
C ALA A 70 2.45 -4.08 11.52
N GLY A 71 1.65 -4.71 12.39
CA GLY A 71 1.38 -4.23 13.75
C GLY A 71 2.64 -4.16 14.61
N TRP A 72 3.48 -5.19 14.54
CA TRP A 72 4.80 -5.17 15.18
C TRP A 72 5.66 -4.01 14.66
N ALA A 73 5.75 -3.87 13.35
CA ALA A 73 6.56 -2.83 12.72
C ALA A 73 6.05 -1.42 13.03
N ILE A 74 4.73 -1.18 12.94
CA ILE A 74 4.11 0.11 13.29
C ILE A 74 4.43 0.47 14.74
N THR A 75 4.36 -0.50 15.67
CA THR A 75 4.70 -0.29 17.07
C THR A 75 6.17 0.12 17.25
N ALA A 76 7.10 -0.55 16.57
CA ALA A 76 8.51 -0.25 16.62
C ALA A 76 8.83 1.12 15.99
N LEU A 77 8.28 1.37 14.81
CA LEU A 77 8.44 2.64 14.08
C LEU A 77 7.82 3.83 14.83
N ALA A 78 6.66 3.66 15.48
CA ALA A 78 6.06 4.69 16.31
C ALA A 78 6.96 5.08 17.49
N LYS A 79 7.55 4.09 18.18
CA LYS A 79 8.56 4.35 19.23
C LYS A 79 9.76 5.13 18.68
N ARG A 80 10.27 4.74 17.52
CA ARG A 80 11.37 5.41 16.81
C ARG A 80 11.02 6.88 16.48
N CYS A 81 9.81 7.11 16.03
CA CYS A 81 9.30 8.46 15.72
C CYS A 81 8.82 9.25 16.95
N ARG A 82 9.02 8.71 18.16
CA ARG A 82 8.53 9.31 19.43
C ARG A 82 7.02 9.55 19.44
N PHE A 83 6.29 8.61 18.88
CA PHE A 83 4.84 8.63 18.80
C PHE A 83 4.22 7.49 19.64
N HIS A 84 2.95 7.63 20.04
CA HIS A 84 2.26 6.64 20.87
C HIS A 84 1.91 5.37 20.07
N PRO A 85 2.52 4.20 20.39
CA PRO A 85 2.27 2.96 19.67
C PRO A 85 0.80 2.53 19.67
N ALA A 86 0.09 2.72 20.78
CA ALA A 86 -1.33 2.38 20.87
C ALA A 86 -2.19 3.19 19.88
N THR A 87 -1.92 4.49 19.74
CA THR A 87 -2.61 5.33 18.74
C THR A 87 -2.28 4.88 17.32
N ALA A 88 -1.01 4.52 17.06
CA ALA A 88 -0.58 4.04 15.76
C ALA A 88 -1.27 2.70 15.40
N LEU A 89 -1.35 1.76 16.35
CA LEU A 89 -2.07 0.51 16.17
C LEU A 89 -3.57 0.73 15.95
N TRP A 90 -4.17 1.66 16.69
CA TRP A 90 -5.59 1.97 16.54
C TRP A 90 -5.91 2.54 15.16
N LEU A 91 -5.10 3.48 14.67
CA LEU A 91 -5.31 4.10 13.35
C LEU A 91 -5.03 3.13 12.19
N GLY A 92 -4.03 2.26 12.32
CA GLY A 92 -3.60 1.34 11.26
C GLY A 92 -4.25 -0.03 11.37
N ILE A 93 -3.93 -0.78 12.42
CA ILE A 93 -4.29 -2.21 12.53
C ILE A 93 -5.77 -2.41 12.90
N LEU A 94 -6.27 -1.63 13.86
CA LEU A 94 -7.68 -1.68 14.27
C LEU A 94 -8.59 -0.84 13.35
N ASN A 95 -8.04 -0.32 12.26
CA ASN A 95 -8.79 0.38 11.24
C ASN A 95 -9.82 -0.57 10.60
N PRO A 96 -11.09 -0.17 10.46
CA PRO A 96 -12.11 -1.02 9.88
C PRO A 96 -11.79 -1.47 8.44
N LEU A 97 -11.09 -0.64 7.63
CA LEU A 97 -10.66 -1.06 6.31
C LEU A 97 -9.60 -2.17 6.36
N THR A 98 -8.73 -2.18 7.38
CA THR A 98 -7.78 -3.27 7.60
C THR A 98 -8.52 -4.57 7.89
N ILE A 99 -9.50 -4.53 8.79
CA ILE A 99 -10.27 -5.71 9.18
C ILE A 99 -11.12 -6.22 8.01
N LEU A 100 -11.86 -5.34 7.36
CA LEU A 100 -12.78 -5.70 6.28
C LEU A 100 -12.04 -6.15 5.02
N HIS A 101 -11.03 -5.41 4.58
CA HIS A 101 -10.39 -5.66 3.30
C HIS A 101 -9.14 -6.52 3.41
N LEU A 102 -8.20 -6.20 4.32
CA LEU A 102 -6.97 -6.98 4.39
C LEU A 102 -7.23 -8.38 4.98
N ILE A 103 -8.03 -8.51 6.03
CA ILE A 103 -8.32 -9.80 6.67
C ILE A 103 -9.56 -10.44 6.04
N GLY A 104 -10.68 -9.75 6.02
CA GLY A 104 -11.96 -10.26 5.50
C GLY A 104 -11.90 -10.53 3.99
N GLY A 105 -11.41 -9.57 3.22
CA GLY A 105 -11.26 -9.64 1.77
C GLY A 105 -9.99 -10.34 1.29
N ILE A 106 -9.06 -10.69 2.18
CA ILE A 106 -7.80 -11.39 1.89
C ILE A 106 -6.97 -10.65 0.81
N HIS A 107 -6.93 -9.32 0.89
CA HIS A 107 -6.16 -8.56 -0.08
C HIS A 107 -4.65 -8.66 0.17
N ASN A 108 -3.88 -8.80 -0.91
CA ASN A 108 -2.42 -8.97 -0.90
C ASN A 108 -1.68 -7.79 -0.23
N GLU A 109 -2.33 -6.64 -0.07
CA GLU A 109 -1.81 -5.50 0.66
C GLU A 109 -1.45 -5.81 2.10
N SER A 110 -2.04 -6.81 2.72
CA SER A 110 -1.68 -7.28 4.06
C SER A 110 -0.22 -7.70 4.13
N LEU A 111 0.21 -8.56 3.19
CA LEU A 111 1.59 -9.03 3.08
C LEU A 111 2.53 -7.91 2.61
N MET A 112 2.12 -7.17 1.59
CA MET A 112 2.90 -6.05 1.07
C MET A 112 3.26 -5.06 2.18
N LEU A 113 2.27 -4.60 2.95
CA LEU A 113 2.46 -3.63 4.02
C LEU A 113 3.25 -4.21 5.19
N GLY A 114 3.00 -5.48 5.55
CA GLY A 114 3.78 -6.20 6.54
C GLY A 114 5.27 -6.22 6.17
N PHE A 115 5.59 -6.65 4.96
CA PHE A 115 6.97 -6.75 4.48
C PHE A 115 7.64 -5.37 4.31
N VAL A 116 6.94 -4.36 3.77
CA VAL A 116 7.49 -3.00 3.65
C VAL A 116 7.85 -2.44 5.03
N LEU A 117 6.95 -2.51 6.00
CA LEU A 117 7.16 -1.85 7.28
C LEU A 117 8.17 -2.60 8.16
N VAL A 118 8.13 -3.94 8.17
CA VAL A 118 9.16 -4.75 8.83
C VAL A 118 10.51 -4.49 8.18
N GLY A 119 10.57 -4.50 6.85
CA GLY A 119 11.79 -4.21 6.10
C GLY A 119 12.35 -2.82 6.40
N MET A 120 11.50 -1.79 6.43
CA MET A 120 11.91 -0.43 6.82
C MET A 120 12.47 -0.37 8.24
N GLU A 121 11.82 -1.02 9.21
CA GLU A 121 12.33 -1.05 10.59
C GLU A 121 13.67 -1.79 10.67
N LEU A 122 13.83 -2.91 9.96
CA LEU A 122 15.11 -3.62 9.93
C LEU A 122 16.22 -2.79 9.30
N VAL A 123 15.96 -2.09 8.18
CA VAL A 123 16.93 -1.18 7.57
C VAL A 123 17.35 -0.09 8.55
N LEU A 124 16.39 0.54 9.22
CA LEU A 124 16.68 1.60 10.18
C LEU A 124 17.47 1.08 11.39
N ARG A 125 17.13 -0.10 11.92
CA ARG A 125 17.95 -0.77 12.95
C ARG A 125 19.35 -1.13 12.46
N GLY A 126 19.44 -1.55 11.20
CA GLY A 126 20.72 -1.81 10.56
C GLY A 126 21.59 -0.55 10.53
N ILE A 127 21.03 0.58 10.10
CA ILE A 127 21.72 1.87 10.10
C ILE A 127 22.14 2.29 11.52
N ASP A 128 21.28 2.13 12.55
CA ASP A 128 21.64 2.41 13.94
C ASP A 128 22.86 1.58 14.39
N LYS A 129 22.91 0.29 14.01
CA LYS A 129 24.07 -0.58 14.32
C LYS A 129 25.32 -0.17 13.54
N LEU A 130 25.19 0.27 12.29
CA LEU A 130 26.30 0.80 11.51
C LEU A 130 26.83 2.12 12.10
N GLU A 131 25.96 2.97 12.61
CA GLU A 131 26.35 4.21 13.31
C GLU A 131 27.12 3.92 14.60
N ALA A 132 26.74 2.91 15.34
CA ALA A 132 27.38 2.49 16.59
C ALA A 132 28.70 1.71 16.35
N SER A 133 28.97 1.25 15.13
CA SER A 133 30.18 0.49 14.81
C SER A 133 31.40 1.40 14.68
N THR A 134 32.55 0.93 15.12
CA THR A 134 33.85 1.64 14.99
C THR A 134 34.34 1.73 13.55
N SER A 135 33.99 0.73 12.72
CA SER A 135 34.34 0.63 11.30
C SER A 135 33.15 0.12 10.49
N LEU A 136 33.11 0.45 9.20
CA LEU A 136 32.10 -0.07 8.26
C LEU A 136 32.54 -1.38 7.58
N SER A 137 33.66 -1.97 7.97
CA SER A 137 34.11 -3.24 7.43
C SER A 137 33.12 -4.36 7.78
N MET A 138 33.02 -5.37 6.91
CA MET A 138 32.19 -6.53 7.16
C MET A 138 32.55 -7.30 8.44
N SER A 139 33.78 -7.27 8.84
CA SER A 139 34.26 -7.96 10.08
C SER A 139 33.68 -7.34 11.35
N THR A 140 33.48 -6.03 11.40
CA THR A 140 32.99 -5.31 12.59
C THR A 140 31.55 -4.90 12.51
N ALA A 141 31.05 -4.56 11.31
CA ALA A 141 29.73 -3.98 11.08
C ALA A 141 28.72 -4.98 10.48
N TRP A 142 29.06 -6.28 10.40
CA TRP A 142 28.22 -7.31 9.79
C TRP A 142 26.77 -7.35 10.33
N PRO A 143 26.48 -7.11 11.64
CA PRO A 143 25.09 -7.16 12.11
C PRO A 143 24.25 -6.02 11.54
N GLY A 144 24.88 -4.84 11.31
CA GLY A 144 24.22 -3.71 10.66
C GLY A 144 23.95 -3.99 9.19
N TRP A 145 24.94 -4.49 8.45
CA TRP A 145 24.79 -4.87 7.05
C TRP A 145 23.79 -6.01 6.85
N LEU A 146 23.78 -7.02 7.74
CA LEU A 146 22.79 -8.10 7.69
C LEU A 146 21.36 -7.57 7.84
N LEU A 147 21.12 -6.68 8.81
CA LEU A 147 19.79 -6.11 9.01
C LEU A 147 19.34 -5.23 7.84
N THR A 148 20.25 -4.44 7.24
CA THR A 148 19.91 -3.67 6.03
C THR A 148 19.64 -4.60 4.84
N PHE A 149 20.38 -5.70 4.70
CA PHE A 149 20.15 -6.71 3.67
C PHE A 149 18.79 -7.40 3.86
N LEU A 150 18.52 -7.93 5.05
CA LEU A 150 17.22 -8.59 5.35
C LEU A 150 16.04 -7.62 5.18
N GLY A 151 16.20 -6.38 5.63
CA GLY A 151 15.18 -5.34 5.44
C GLY A 151 14.94 -5.02 3.97
N GLY A 152 16.02 -4.87 3.19
CA GLY A 152 15.94 -4.68 1.73
C GLY A 152 15.28 -5.86 1.01
N THR A 153 15.61 -7.10 1.42
CA THR A 153 15.00 -8.33 0.91
C THR A 153 13.48 -8.37 1.19
N LEU A 154 13.05 -8.01 2.40
CA LEU A 154 11.62 -7.93 2.72
C LEU A 154 10.90 -6.86 1.91
N ILE A 155 11.48 -5.67 1.75
CA ILE A 155 10.89 -4.63 0.90
C ILE A 155 10.83 -5.10 -0.57
N SER A 156 11.86 -5.81 -1.05
CA SER A 156 11.86 -6.42 -2.38
C SER A 156 10.75 -7.48 -2.51
N ALA A 157 10.58 -8.32 -1.49
CA ALA A 157 9.47 -9.27 -1.43
C ALA A 157 8.10 -8.57 -1.46
N ALA A 158 7.95 -7.46 -0.74
CA ALA A 158 6.73 -6.65 -0.80
C ALA A 158 6.42 -6.14 -2.22
N GLY A 159 7.42 -5.67 -2.95
CA GLY A 159 7.28 -5.26 -4.34
C GLY A 159 6.92 -6.41 -5.28
N MET A 160 7.36 -7.65 -4.95
CA MET A 160 6.97 -8.87 -5.66
C MET A 160 5.62 -9.45 -5.18
N VAL A 161 5.03 -8.92 -4.11
CA VAL A 161 3.60 -9.10 -3.83
C VAL A 161 2.80 -8.09 -4.65
N LYS A 162 3.16 -6.82 -4.58
CA LYS A 162 2.53 -5.73 -5.36
C LYS A 162 3.58 -4.65 -5.63
N VAL A 163 3.69 -4.24 -6.88
CA VAL A 163 4.78 -3.37 -7.39
C VAL A 163 4.99 -2.09 -6.58
N THR A 164 3.94 -1.54 -5.99
CA THR A 164 4.01 -0.36 -5.11
C THR A 164 4.83 -0.57 -3.84
N GLY A 165 5.05 -1.81 -3.43
CA GLY A 165 5.95 -2.16 -2.31
C GLY A 165 7.40 -1.74 -2.53
N PHE A 166 7.87 -1.67 -3.79
CA PHE A 166 9.23 -1.22 -4.12
C PHE A 166 9.51 0.24 -3.73
N ILE A 167 8.48 1.05 -3.52
CA ILE A 167 8.64 2.44 -3.06
C ILE A 167 9.46 2.50 -1.75
N GLY A 168 9.29 1.51 -0.89
CA GLY A 168 10.06 1.38 0.35
C GLY A 168 11.58 1.35 0.14
N LEU A 169 12.07 0.73 -0.97
CA LEU A 169 13.51 0.69 -1.28
C LEU A 169 14.08 2.09 -1.51
N GLY A 170 13.32 2.99 -2.12
CA GLY A 170 13.75 4.37 -2.35
C GLY A 170 14.00 5.10 -1.02
N PHE A 171 13.07 4.99 -0.06
CA PHE A 171 13.21 5.64 1.25
C PHE A 171 14.26 4.95 2.13
N ALA A 172 14.38 3.63 2.09
CA ALA A 172 15.46 2.88 2.71
C ALA A 172 16.83 3.29 2.13
N GLY A 173 16.92 3.40 0.80
CA GLY A 173 18.11 3.85 0.08
C GLY A 173 18.53 5.27 0.48
N MET A 174 17.59 6.21 0.57
CA MET A 174 17.90 7.59 0.98
C MET A 174 18.29 7.69 2.46
N ALA A 175 17.75 6.84 3.32
CA ALA A 175 18.19 6.74 4.71
C ALA A 175 19.65 6.23 4.80
N LEU A 176 19.98 5.16 4.07
CA LEU A 176 21.35 4.63 4.00
C LEU A 176 22.30 5.64 3.34
N ALA A 177 21.90 6.28 2.25
CA ALA A 177 22.71 7.30 1.57
C ALA A 177 23.05 8.47 2.50
N ARG A 178 22.07 8.95 3.28
CA ARG A 178 22.28 9.98 4.29
C ARG A 178 23.28 9.53 5.37
N PHE A 179 23.16 8.30 5.85
CA PHE A 179 24.09 7.73 6.80
C PHE A 179 25.52 7.69 6.21
N LEU A 180 25.69 7.16 5.00
CA LEU A 180 26.99 7.09 4.32
C LEU A 180 27.59 8.50 4.13
N PHE A 181 26.79 9.46 3.67
CA PHE A 181 27.23 10.84 3.49
C PHE A 181 27.75 11.47 4.80
N ARG A 182 27.08 11.20 5.93
CA ARG A 182 27.49 11.75 7.23
C ARG A 182 28.68 11.02 7.86
N ARG A 183 28.78 9.73 7.61
CA ARG A 183 29.80 8.86 8.23
C ARG A 183 31.13 8.83 7.47
N THR A 184 31.07 9.03 6.17
CA THR A 184 32.22 9.02 5.27
C THR A 184 32.40 10.37 4.62
N SER A 185 33.57 10.71 4.14
CA SER A 185 33.81 11.96 3.39
C SER A 185 33.33 11.91 1.93
N MET A 186 32.40 11.01 1.61
CA MET A 186 31.87 10.85 0.25
C MET A 186 31.04 12.07 -0.17
N LYS A 187 31.12 12.43 -1.46
CA LYS A 187 30.23 13.44 -2.05
C LYS A 187 28.77 12.94 -2.03
N GLN A 188 27.80 13.85 -1.99
CA GLN A 188 26.37 13.51 -1.95
C GLN A 188 25.95 12.49 -3.02
N TRP A 189 26.31 12.75 -4.27
CA TRP A 189 25.94 11.88 -5.38
C TRP A 189 26.58 10.49 -5.27
N LEU A 190 27.82 10.37 -4.74
CA LEU A 190 28.47 9.08 -4.51
C LEU A 190 27.77 8.28 -3.42
N SER A 191 27.38 8.91 -2.31
CA SER A 191 26.63 8.21 -1.25
C SER A 191 25.25 7.77 -1.70
N ILE A 192 24.56 8.56 -2.52
CA ILE A 192 23.30 8.15 -3.14
C ILE A 192 23.50 6.98 -4.11
N SER A 193 24.52 7.05 -4.98
CA SER A 193 24.81 5.97 -5.92
C SER A 193 25.25 4.69 -5.22
N ALA A 194 26.04 4.78 -4.14
CA ALA A 194 26.47 3.62 -3.35
C ALA A 194 25.26 2.93 -2.67
N ALA A 195 24.37 3.71 -2.05
CA ALA A 195 23.15 3.17 -1.44
C ALA A 195 22.18 2.60 -2.49
N ALA A 196 22.03 3.27 -3.63
CA ALA A 196 21.24 2.78 -4.74
C ALA A 196 21.80 1.47 -5.31
N GLY A 197 23.12 1.40 -5.54
CA GLY A 197 23.79 0.18 -5.99
C GLY A 197 23.62 -0.97 -5.01
N TYR A 198 23.73 -0.70 -3.71
CA TYR A 198 23.51 -1.69 -2.66
C TYR A 198 22.08 -2.26 -2.72
N PHE A 199 21.05 -1.40 -2.69
CA PHE A 199 19.66 -1.89 -2.71
C PHE A 199 19.25 -2.45 -4.07
N LEU A 200 19.84 -1.98 -5.18
CA LEU A 200 19.64 -2.60 -6.49
C LEU A 200 20.20 -4.03 -6.51
N SER A 201 21.38 -4.26 -5.92
CA SER A 201 21.94 -5.60 -5.79
C SER A 201 21.05 -6.51 -4.93
N VAL A 202 20.57 -6.01 -3.78
CA VAL A 202 19.62 -6.73 -2.93
C VAL A 202 18.33 -7.06 -3.70
N LEU A 203 17.81 -6.11 -4.47
CA LEU A 203 16.62 -6.31 -5.29
C LEU A 203 16.81 -7.40 -6.34
N ILE A 204 17.90 -7.33 -7.11
CA ILE A 204 18.23 -8.32 -8.15
C ILE A 204 18.39 -9.72 -7.55
N LEU A 205 19.14 -9.85 -6.44
CA LEU A 205 19.30 -11.11 -5.74
C LEU A 205 17.97 -11.65 -5.21
N SER A 206 17.12 -10.77 -4.65
CA SER A 206 15.79 -11.15 -4.16
C SER A 206 14.86 -11.61 -5.28
N ILE A 207 14.82 -10.87 -6.41
CA ILE A 207 14.01 -11.26 -7.59
C ILE A 207 14.49 -12.62 -8.08
N GLY A 208 15.80 -12.82 -8.25
CA GLY A 208 16.37 -14.09 -8.68
C GLY A 208 15.98 -15.24 -7.75
N ALA A 209 16.20 -15.06 -6.44
CA ALA A 209 15.90 -16.08 -5.44
C ALA A 209 14.40 -16.46 -5.41
N PHE A 210 13.49 -15.47 -5.36
CA PHE A 210 12.04 -15.74 -5.32
C PHE A 210 11.49 -16.29 -6.65
N THR A 211 12.01 -15.84 -7.80
CA THR A 211 11.66 -16.38 -9.11
C THR A 211 12.09 -17.85 -9.23
N LEU A 212 13.32 -18.17 -8.81
CA LEU A 212 13.81 -19.55 -8.82
C LEU A 212 13.05 -20.44 -7.84
N ALA A 213 12.80 -19.96 -6.62
CA ALA A 213 12.12 -20.72 -5.58
C ALA A 213 10.64 -21.00 -5.92
N SER A 214 9.96 -20.07 -6.58
CA SER A 214 8.54 -20.21 -6.95
C SER A 214 8.33 -20.87 -8.31
N GLY A 215 9.34 -20.91 -9.18
CA GLY A 215 9.20 -21.29 -10.58
C GLY A 215 8.37 -20.31 -11.44
N ILE A 216 8.05 -19.13 -10.90
CA ILE A 216 7.20 -18.13 -11.54
C ILE A 216 8.07 -17.08 -12.23
N GLY A 217 7.84 -16.89 -13.53
CA GLY A 217 8.65 -15.99 -14.37
C GLY A 217 8.42 -14.50 -14.11
N LEU A 218 9.06 -13.65 -14.93
CA LEU A 218 9.08 -12.18 -14.79
C LEU A 218 7.92 -11.48 -15.52
N GLY A 219 6.88 -12.19 -15.97
CA GLY A 219 5.77 -11.60 -16.73
C GLY A 219 4.98 -10.51 -15.97
N TRP A 220 5.03 -10.50 -14.64
CA TRP A 220 4.46 -9.43 -13.80
C TRP A 220 5.07 -8.04 -14.06
N VAL A 221 6.30 -7.97 -14.54
CA VAL A 221 6.97 -6.68 -14.84
C VAL A 221 6.25 -5.95 -15.97
N THR A 222 5.77 -6.67 -16.97
CA THR A 222 5.06 -6.12 -18.14
C THR A 222 3.53 -6.21 -17.99
N GLY A 223 3.02 -7.05 -17.10
CA GLY A 223 1.58 -7.36 -16.93
C GLY A 223 0.75 -6.29 -16.20
N GLN A 224 1.32 -5.13 -15.87
CA GLN A 224 0.63 -4.11 -15.06
C GLN A 224 -0.47 -3.34 -15.82
N GLY A 225 -0.54 -3.44 -17.15
CA GLY A 225 -1.41 -2.62 -17.98
C GLY A 225 -2.92 -2.94 -17.85
N GLY A 226 -3.29 -4.19 -17.56
CA GLY A 226 -4.70 -4.61 -17.51
C GLY A 226 -5.52 -3.89 -16.42
N ALA A 227 -4.92 -3.61 -15.28
CA ALA A 227 -5.58 -2.88 -14.20
C ALA A 227 -5.80 -1.40 -14.52
N ALA A 228 -5.00 -0.80 -15.42
CA ALA A 228 -5.05 0.62 -15.73
C ALA A 228 -6.29 1.03 -16.56
N THR A 229 -7.01 0.09 -17.16
CA THR A 229 -8.22 0.36 -17.95
C THR A 229 -9.46 0.63 -17.10
N ILE A 230 -9.44 0.24 -15.81
CA ILE A 230 -10.58 0.37 -14.91
C ILE A 230 -10.82 1.85 -14.57
N ARG A 231 -12.07 2.30 -14.70
CA ARG A 231 -12.48 3.63 -14.23
C ARG A 231 -12.84 3.55 -12.75
N SER A 232 -12.06 4.23 -11.91
CA SER A 232 -12.27 4.28 -10.47
C SER A 232 -12.77 5.65 -10.05
N TRP A 233 -13.93 5.69 -9.42
CA TRP A 233 -14.57 6.91 -8.89
C TRP A 233 -13.87 7.53 -7.67
N LEU A 234 -12.83 6.89 -7.13
CA LEU A 234 -11.97 7.44 -6.08
C LEU A 234 -10.67 8.05 -6.63
N SER A 235 -10.46 7.97 -7.94
CA SER A 235 -9.27 8.49 -8.60
C SER A 235 -9.52 9.91 -9.10
N VAL A 236 -8.90 10.89 -8.46
CA VAL A 236 -9.01 12.30 -8.88
C VAL A 236 -8.60 12.48 -10.34
N SER A 237 -7.53 11.82 -10.80
CA SER A 237 -7.09 11.91 -12.20
C SER A 237 -8.11 11.31 -13.18
N THR A 238 -8.80 10.25 -12.77
CA THR A 238 -9.87 9.62 -13.56
C THR A 238 -11.14 10.48 -13.55
N ASP A 239 -11.53 11.00 -12.40
CA ASP A 239 -12.73 11.84 -12.29
C ASP A 239 -12.61 13.13 -13.09
N VAL A 240 -11.44 13.80 -13.05
CA VAL A 240 -11.16 14.97 -13.88
C VAL A 240 -11.25 14.62 -15.37
N GLY A 241 -10.70 13.48 -15.78
CA GLY A 241 -10.78 13.03 -17.17
C GLY A 241 -12.20 12.76 -17.63
N VAL A 242 -12.99 12.04 -16.82
CA VAL A 242 -14.40 11.73 -17.11
C VAL A 242 -15.24 13.01 -17.13
N ALA A 243 -15.10 13.90 -16.14
CA ALA A 243 -15.84 15.15 -16.08
C ALA A 243 -15.51 16.06 -17.27
N SER A 244 -14.25 16.14 -17.67
CA SER A 244 -13.84 16.91 -18.85
C SER A 244 -14.38 16.34 -20.16
N GLY A 245 -14.36 15.00 -20.31
CA GLY A 245 -14.96 14.33 -21.46
C GLY A 245 -16.48 14.58 -21.55
N PHE A 246 -17.17 14.46 -20.41
CA PHE A 246 -18.59 14.76 -20.34
C PHE A 246 -18.90 16.23 -20.70
N MET A 247 -18.10 17.17 -20.21
CA MET A 247 -18.23 18.59 -20.56
C MET A 247 -18.03 18.81 -22.06
N GLY A 248 -17.04 18.14 -22.68
CA GLY A 248 -16.83 18.19 -24.13
C GLY A 248 -18.05 17.73 -24.94
N MET A 249 -18.67 16.61 -24.52
CA MET A 249 -19.93 16.14 -25.14
C MET A 249 -21.08 17.14 -24.99
N MET A 250 -21.23 17.73 -23.81
CA MET A 250 -22.26 18.78 -23.56
C MET A 250 -22.07 20.02 -24.44
N LEU A 251 -20.83 20.36 -24.79
CA LEU A 251 -20.49 21.48 -25.67
C LEU A 251 -20.53 21.11 -27.17
N GLY A 252 -20.95 19.90 -27.51
CA GLY A 252 -21.02 19.46 -28.91
C GLY A 252 -19.67 19.17 -29.56
N LEU A 253 -18.60 19.02 -28.78
CA LEU A 253 -17.25 18.75 -29.26
C LEU A 253 -16.97 17.26 -29.56
N GLY A 254 -17.95 16.38 -29.31
CA GLY A 254 -17.81 14.93 -29.45
C GLY A 254 -17.28 14.22 -28.18
N ASP A 255 -17.21 12.90 -28.22
CA ASP A 255 -16.69 12.08 -27.10
C ASP A 255 -15.18 11.90 -27.24
N HIS A 256 -14.44 12.65 -26.47
CA HIS A 256 -12.97 12.56 -26.33
C HIS A 256 -12.54 12.00 -24.96
N THR A 257 -13.45 11.36 -24.22
CA THR A 257 -13.23 10.91 -22.84
C THR A 257 -11.98 10.03 -22.69
N GLU A 258 -11.77 9.04 -23.57
CA GLU A 258 -10.59 8.16 -23.45
C GLU A 258 -9.27 8.90 -23.71
N ALA A 259 -9.24 9.81 -24.67
CA ALA A 259 -8.06 10.64 -24.93
C ALA A 259 -7.73 11.55 -23.73
N ILE A 260 -8.75 12.19 -23.15
CA ILE A 260 -8.58 13.04 -21.96
C ILE A 260 -8.16 12.22 -20.76
N LEU A 261 -8.75 11.04 -20.54
CA LEU A 261 -8.38 10.11 -19.47
C LEU A 261 -6.91 9.70 -19.56
N SER A 262 -6.40 9.42 -20.76
CA SER A 262 -4.98 9.05 -20.93
C SER A 262 -4.05 10.19 -20.48
N VAL A 263 -4.39 11.43 -20.81
CA VAL A 263 -3.60 12.62 -20.43
C VAL A 263 -3.70 12.91 -18.93
N THR A 264 -4.91 12.92 -18.36
CA THR A 264 -5.11 13.25 -16.93
C THR A 264 -4.50 12.20 -16.02
N ARG A 265 -4.60 10.91 -16.37
CA ARG A 265 -3.97 9.81 -15.64
C ARG A 265 -2.44 9.87 -15.71
N ALA A 266 -1.89 10.12 -16.91
CA ALA A 266 -0.44 10.29 -17.07
C ALA A 266 0.06 11.49 -16.26
N ALA A 267 -0.63 12.63 -16.32
CA ALA A 267 -0.31 13.82 -15.54
C ALA A 267 -0.35 13.55 -14.03
N GLY A 268 -1.36 12.82 -13.57
CA GLY A 268 -1.49 12.41 -12.16
C GLY A 268 -0.32 11.55 -11.69
N VAL A 269 0.06 10.54 -12.47
CA VAL A 269 1.22 9.67 -12.15
C VAL A 269 2.52 10.45 -12.16
N LEU A 270 2.74 11.33 -13.15
CA LEU A 270 3.95 12.17 -13.22
C LEU A 270 4.03 13.15 -12.04
N ALA A 271 2.91 13.77 -11.65
CA ALA A 271 2.86 14.64 -10.48
C ALA A 271 3.17 13.88 -9.18
N ALA A 272 2.62 12.69 -9.00
CA ALA A 272 2.91 11.83 -7.86
C ALA A 272 4.40 11.41 -7.85
N ALA A 273 4.97 11.06 -8.99
CA ALA A 273 6.38 10.70 -9.12
C ALA A 273 7.30 11.89 -8.79
N ALA A 274 7.00 13.07 -9.31
CA ALA A 274 7.77 14.30 -9.02
C ALA A 274 7.72 14.64 -7.52
N PHE A 275 6.54 14.51 -6.90
CA PHE A 275 6.38 14.70 -5.47
C PHE A 275 7.18 13.66 -4.66
N MET A 276 7.15 12.39 -5.06
CA MET A 276 7.91 11.31 -4.43
C MET A 276 9.42 11.58 -4.51
N VAL A 277 9.94 12.00 -5.67
CA VAL A 277 11.35 12.39 -5.83
C VAL A 277 11.72 13.51 -4.86
N ARG A 278 10.85 14.53 -4.72
CA ARG A 278 11.06 15.60 -3.72
C ARG A 278 11.14 15.03 -2.30
N MET A 279 10.28 14.08 -1.92
CA MET A 279 10.28 13.46 -0.59
C MET A 279 11.50 12.57 -0.37
N LEU A 280 11.98 11.87 -1.38
CA LEU A 280 13.24 11.11 -1.34
C LEU A 280 14.41 12.05 -1.01
N PHE A 281 14.54 13.16 -1.71
CA PHE A 281 15.58 14.16 -1.40
C PHE A 281 15.38 14.85 -0.04
N ALA A 282 14.15 15.08 0.40
CA ALA A 282 13.86 15.58 1.76
C ALA A 282 14.31 14.58 2.83
N THR A 283 14.16 13.28 2.57
CA THR A 283 14.66 12.20 3.44
C THR A 283 16.19 12.20 3.47
N PHE A 284 16.85 12.27 2.32
CA PHE A 284 18.32 12.36 2.26
C PHE A 284 18.86 13.57 3.03
N ARG A 285 18.24 14.74 2.87
CA ARG A 285 18.62 15.97 3.59
C ARG A 285 18.28 15.91 5.08
N GLY A 286 17.45 14.96 5.52
CA GLY A 286 16.97 14.78 6.90
C GLY A 286 15.92 15.78 7.35
N VAL A 287 15.30 16.48 6.42
CA VAL A 287 14.14 17.32 6.67
C VAL A 287 12.90 16.47 6.94
N MET A 288 12.87 15.26 6.36
CA MET A 288 11.77 14.30 6.47
C MET A 288 12.30 12.96 7.02
N HIS A 289 11.59 12.40 8.00
CA HIS A 289 11.85 11.02 8.44
C HIS A 289 11.49 10.04 7.32
N PRO A 290 12.26 8.95 7.07
CA PRO A 290 11.98 8.00 5.97
C PRO A 290 10.54 7.47 5.97
N ILE A 291 10.01 7.16 7.16
CA ILE A 291 8.63 6.66 7.31
C ILE A 291 7.59 7.74 6.98
N GLY A 292 7.85 8.99 7.38
CA GLY A 292 6.99 10.12 7.01
C GLY A 292 7.01 10.37 5.50
N GLY A 293 8.21 10.33 4.90
CA GLY A 293 8.40 10.46 3.46
C GLY A 293 7.66 9.38 2.67
N LEU A 294 7.80 8.11 3.10
CA LEU A 294 7.08 6.98 2.53
C LEU A 294 5.56 7.20 2.62
N GLY A 295 5.04 7.54 3.81
CA GLY A 295 3.61 7.68 4.02
C GLY A 295 2.99 8.85 3.25
N VAL A 296 3.65 10.02 3.22
CA VAL A 296 3.15 11.18 2.45
C VAL A 296 3.24 10.91 0.94
N SER A 297 4.30 10.26 0.47
CA SER A 297 4.45 9.91 -0.96
C SER A 297 3.39 8.91 -1.41
N THR A 298 3.12 7.89 -0.61
CA THR A 298 2.07 6.91 -0.92
C THR A 298 0.67 7.53 -0.82
N LEU A 299 0.43 8.51 0.07
CA LEU A 299 -0.81 9.26 0.12
C LEU A 299 -1.06 10.03 -1.19
N ILE A 300 -0.07 10.79 -1.65
CA ILE A 300 -0.18 11.55 -2.90
C ILE A 300 -0.31 10.59 -4.10
N LEU A 301 0.44 9.48 -4.08
CA LEU A 301 0.30 8.46 -5.10
C LEU A 301 -1.14 7.92 -5.16
N VAL A 302 -1.74 7.53 -4.04
CA VAL A 302 -3.11 6.99 -4.00
C VAL A 302 -4.13 8.02 -4.50
N ILE A 303 -4.00 9.29 -4.11
CA ILE A 303 -4.93 10.35 -4.56
C ILE A 303 -4.86 10.55 -6.08
N LEU A 304 -3.66 10.48 -6.67
CA LEU A 304 -3.42 10.76 -8.08
C LEU A 304 -3.35 9.49 -8.96
N PHE A 305 -3.42 8.31 -8.37
CA PHE A 305 -3.29 7.05 -9.11
C PHE A 305 -4.51 6.81 -10.00
N PRO A 306 -4.32 6.26 -11.21
CA PRO A 306 -5.42 6.05 -12.17
C PRO A 306 -6.55 5.17 -11.66
N VAL A 307 -6.22 4.18 -10.84
CA VAL A 307 -7.18 3.21 -10.28
C VAL A 307 -7.01 3.16 -8.77
N VAL A 308 -8.02 3.58 -8.05
CA VAL A 308 -7.99 3.65 -6.59
C VAL A 308 -9.14 2.82 -6.01
N HIS A 309 -8.79 1.91 -5.12
CA HIS A 309 -9.74 1.21 -4.27
C HIS A 309 -9.73 1.82 -2.86
N PRO A 310 -10.84 1.78 -2.10
CA PRO A 310 -10.92 2.42 -0.78
C PRO A 310 -9.84 1.99 0.19
N TRP A 311 -9.40 0.73 0.13
CA TRP A 311 -8.34 0.20 1.00
C TRP A 311 -6.92 0.59 0.57
N TYR A 312 -6.71 1.16 -0.63
CA TYR A 312 -5.37 1.63 -1.04
C TYR A 312 -4.85 2.74 -0.14
N ILE A 313 -5.73 3.50 0.50
CA ILE A 313 -5.33 4.51 1.48
C ILE A 313 -4.53 3.93 2.65
N LEU A 314 -4.68 2.62 2.93
CA LEU A 314 -3.89 1.93 3.96
C LEU A 314 -2.39 1.94 3.66
N TRP A 315 -1.98 2.06 2.38
CA TRP A 315 -0.57 2.21 2.01
C TRP A 315 0.05 3.47 2.61
N ALA A 316 -0.76 4.50 2.79
CA ALA A 316 -0.36 5.75 3.44
C ALA A 316 -0.66 5.73 4.95
N ILE A 317 -1.82 5.22 5.35
CA ILE A 317 -2.24 5.22 6.76
C ILE A 317 -1.24 4.47 7.63
N PHE A 318 -0.74 3.30 7.23
CA PHE A 318 0.16 2.48 8.04
C PHE A 318 1.46 3.21 8.39
N PRO A 319 2.25 3.70 7.42
CA PRO A 319 3.45 4.47 7.76
C PRO A 319 3.14 5.80 8.46
N LEU A 320 2.08 6.51 8.05
CA LEU A 320 1.70 7.77 8.70
C LEU A 320 1.17 7.58 10.12
N ALA A 321 0.51 6.47 10.42
CA ALA A 321 0.07 6.14 11.77
C ALA A 321 1.25 6.05 12.76
N ALA A 322 2.42 5.60 12.28
CA ALA A 322 3.63 5.54 13.08
C ALA A 322 4.36 6.90 13.20
N TRP A 323 4.07 7.88 12.32
CA TRP A 323 4.85 9.12 12.25
C TRP A 323 4.03 10.39 12.43
N ALA A 324 2.80 10.47 11.87
CA ALA A 324 2.03 11.71 11.80
C ALA A 324 1.34 12.04 13.12
N ASN A 325 1.80 13.11 13.79
CA ASN A 325 1.25 13.57 15.06
C ASN A 325 0.32 14.79 14.91
N ARG A 326 -0.52 14.82 13.87
CA ARG A 326 -1.48 15.90 13.64
C ARG A 326 -2.90 15.42 13.90
N TRP A 327 -3.69 16.20 14.67
CA TRP A 327 -5.07 15.85 14.97
C TRP A 327 -5.94 15.70 13.71
N PHE A 328 -5.79 16.59 12.73
CA PHE A 328 -6.56 16.54 11.48
C PHE A 328 -6.31 15.24 10.71
N PHE A 329 -5.07 14.71 10.71
CA PHE A 329 -4.76 13.42 10.11
C PHE A 329 -5.55 12.30 10.77
N ARG A 330 -5.60 12.27 12.10
CA ARG A 330 -6.35 11.27 12.87
C ARG A 330 -7.84 11.32 12.55
N TYR A 331 -8.43 12.51 12.54
CA TYR A 331 -9.84 12.67 12.17
C TYR A 331 -10.09 12.30 10.71
N ALA A 332 -9.24 12.70 9.79
CA ALA A 332 -9.36 12.33 8.37
C ALA A 332 -9.33 10.81 8.18
N VAL A 333 -8.40 10.10 8.84
CA VAL A 333 -8.33 8.63 8.82
C VAL A 333 -9.60 8.02 9.38
N VAL A 334 -10.08 8.48 10.53
CA VAL A 334 -11.29 7.93 11.17
C VAL A 334 -12.52 8.13 10.30
N ILE A 335 -12.73 9.36 9.83
CA ILE A 335 -13.90 9.70 9.00
C ILE A 335 -13.86 8.92 7.68
N TYR A 336 -12.72 8.95 6.96
CA TYR A 336 -12.59 8.22 5.70
C TYR A 336 -12.84 6.72 5.90
N SER A 337 -12.17 6.13 6.89
CA SER A 337 -12.28 4.68 7.13
C SER A 337 -13.68 4.27 7.54
N ALA A 338 -14.36 5.06 8.38
CA ALA A 338 -15.74 4.80 8.76
C ALA A 338 -16.68 4.88 7.54
N VAL A 339 -16.60 5.96 6.75
CA VAL A 339 -17.45 6.13 5.58
C VAL A 339 -17.22 5.02 4.55
N MET A 340 -15.97 4.75 4.20
CA MET A 340 -15.62 3.77 3.16
C MET A 340 -15.95 2.33 3.55
N SER A 341 -16.04 2.02 4.85
CA SER A 341 -16.47 0.70 5.33
C SER A 341 -17.92 0.37 4.99
N PHE A 342 -18.76 1.38 4.78
CA PHE A 342 -20.17 1.20 4.37
C PHE A 342 -20.36 1.21 2.85
N VAL A 343 -19.40 1.75 2.10
CA VAL A 343 -19.56 2.03 0.67
C VAL A 343 -19.05 0.88 -0.20
N VAL A 344 -18.00 0.20 0.23
CA VAL A 344 -17.35 -0.83 -0.59
C VAL A 344 -17.30 -2.17 0.12
N LEU A 345 -17.86 -3.17 -0.56
CA LEU A 345 -17.84 -4.56 -0.11
C LEU A 345 -16.41 -5.15 -0.20
N PRO A 346 -16.06 -6.11 0.69
CA PRO A 346 -14.76 -6.78 0.68
C PRO A 346 -14.38 -7.46 -0.64
N ARG A 347 -15.36 -7.82 -1.46
CA ARG A 347 -15.15 -8.39 -2.81
C ARG A 347 -14.63 -7.39 -3.84
N GLY A 348 -14.53 -6.09 -3.51
CA GLY A 348 -14.15 -5.06 -4.45
C GLY A 348 -15.19 -4.80 -5.54
N LEU A 349 -16.40 -5.34 -5.42
CA LEU A 349 -17.50 -5.04 -6.31
C LEU A 349 -17.99 -3.63 -6.05
N GLY A 350 -17.98 -2.79 -7.08
CA GLY A 350 -18.63 -1.48 -7.03
C GLY A 350 -20.14 -1.64 -6.91
N LEU A 351 -20.73 -0.87 -6.01
CA LEU A 351 -22.19 -0.76 -5.93
C LEU A 351 -22.69 0.16 -7.03
N PRO A 352 -23.95 -0.01 -7.50
CA PRO A 352 -24.58 0.94 -8.42
C PRO A 352 -24.57 2.36 -7.83
N PRO A 353 -24.39 3.40 -8.66
CA PRO A 353 -24.30 4.79 -8.18
C PRO A 353 -25.49 5.22 -7.29
N GLY A 354 -26.71 4.78 -7.60
CA GLY A 354 -27.89 5.05 -6.76
C GLY A 354 -27.81 4.44 -5.37
N THR A 355 -27.29 3.21 -5.27
CA THR A 355 -27.05 2.53 -3.98
C THR A 355 -25.97 3.24 -3.18
N ILE A 356 -24.90 3.69 -3.84
CA ILE A 356 -23.83 4.49 -3.21
C ILE A 356 -24.43 5.78 -2.64
N ALA A 357 -25.22 6.50 -3.42
CA ALA A 357 -25.88 7.73 -2.97
C ALA A 357 -26.81 7.49 -1.76
N GLN A 358 -27.58 6.40 -1.77
CA GLN A 358 -28.43 6.02 -0.63
C GLN A 358 -27.60 5.69 0.62
N ILE A 359 -26.49 4.97 0.48
CA ILE A 359 -25.57 4.65 1.59
C ILE A 359 -24.98 5.94 2.17
N TYR A 360 -24.49 6.86 1.34
CA TYR A 360 -23.95 8.13 1.81
C TYR A 360 -25.01 8.97 2.54
N LEU A 361 -26.20 9.06 1.98
CA LEU A 361 -27.30 9.80 2.61
C LEU A 361 -27.66 9.17 3.97
N SER A 362 -27.83 7.86 4.02
CA SER A 362 -28.14 7.13 5.26
C SER A 362 -27.04 7.28 6.30
N ALA A 363 -25.77 7.18 5.89
CA ALA A 363 -24.63 7.38 6.79
C ALA A 363 -24.57 8.82 7.32
N ALA A 364 -24.80 9.82 6.46
CA ALA A 364 -24.84 11.23 6.86
C ALA A 364 -25.98 11.52 7.86
N LEU A 365 -27.17 10.98 7.60
CA LEU A 365 -28.32 11.11 8.51
C LEU A 365 -28.06 10.41 9.84
N GLY A 366 -27.51 9.17 9.81
CA GLY A 366 -27.16 8.42 11.01
C GLY A 366 -26.08 9.13 11.85
N LEU A 367 -25.02 9.62 11.22
CA LEU A 367 -23.98 10.39 11.89
C LEU A 367 -24.52 11.69 12.46
N GLY A 368 -25.32 12.43 11.70
CA GLY A 368 -25.98 13.65 12.17
C GLY A 368 -26.85 13.40 13.40
N THR A 369 -27.62 12.32 13.39
CA THR A 369 -28.44 11.90 14.53
C THR A 369 -27.59 11.59 15.76
N LEU A 370 -26.51 10.80 15.60
CA LEU A 370 -25.58 10.49 16.69
C LEU A 370 -24.90 11.74 17.25
N MET A 371 -24.51 12.68 16.39
CA MET A 371 -23.93 13.94 16.83
C MET A 371 -24.93 14.78 17.64
N ILE A 372 -26.20 14.83 17.22
CA ILE A 372 -27.26 15.54 17.97
C ILE A 372 -27.49 14.87 19.33
N ILE A 373 -27.62 13.55 19.36
CA ILE A 373 -27.78 12.79 20.60
C ILE A 373 -26.59 13.04 21.54
N GLY A 374 -25.37 12.94 21.01
CA GLY A 374 -24.16 13.19 21.79
C GLY A 374 -24.10 14.62 22.33
N TRP A 375 -24.47 15.60 21.53
CA TRP A 375 -24.53 17.01 21.94
C TRP A 375 -25.59 17.26 23.03
N VAL A 376 -26.78 16.69 22.88
CA VAL A 376 -27.84 16.74 23.89
C VAL A 376 -27.39 16.09 25.19
N ALA A 377 -26.81 14.89 25.11
CA ALA A 377 -26.29 14.18 26.30
C ALA A 377 -25.20 14.99 27.01
N LEU A 378 -24.27 15.59 26.27
CA LEU A 378 -23.23 16.45 26.85
C LEU A 378 -23.83 17.72 27.50
N ARG A 379 -24.86 18.33 26.91
CA ARG A 379 -25.55 19.47 27.52
C ARG A 379 -26.26 19.09 28.82
N LEU A 380 -26.95 17.97 28.82
CA LEU A 380 -27.64 17.47 30.02
C LEU A 380 -26.66 17.10 31.16
N MET A 381 -25.52 16.52 30.81
CA MET A 381 -24.48 16.23 31.82
C MET A 381 -23.85 17.51 32.37
N ARG A 382 -23.57 18.51 31.55
CA ARG A 382 -23.03 19.81 32.00
C ARG A 382 -24.02 20.57 32.88
N GLY A 383 -25.31 20.51 32.57
CA GLY A 383 -26.36 21.12 33.40
C GLY A 383 -26.54 20.48 34.77
N ARG A 384 -26.12 19.21 34.95
CA ARG A 384 -26.14 18.51 36.25
C ARG A 384 -24.89 18.75 37.12
N VAL A 385 -23.81 19.26 36.56
CA VAL A 385 -22.57 19.56 37.29
C VAL A 385 -22.56 21.00 37.83
N LEU A 386 -23.50 21.83 37.40
CA LEU A 386 -23.63 23.23 37.80
C LEU A 386 -24.80 23.50 38.79
N ASN A 387 -25.53 22.44 39.16
CA ASN A 387 -26.51 22.42 40.26
C ASN A 387 -26.03 21.48 41.37
#